data_54af9a7cf0e4e524baaf25b295e67367
#
_entry.id   54af9a7cf0e4e524baaf25b295e67367
#
_cell.length_a   1.000
_cell.length_b   1.000
_cell.length_c   1.000
_cell.angle_alpha   90.00
_cell.angle_beta   90.00
_cell.angle_gamma   90.00
#
_symmetry.space_group_name_H-M   'P 1'
#
loop_
_entity.id
_entity.type
_entity.pdbx_description
1 polymer ?
#
loop_
_entity_poly.entity_id
_entity_poly.type
_entity_poly.pdbx_seq_one_letter_code
_entity_poly.pdbx_strand_id
1 'polypeptide(L)'
;MRNLPAVFVLLCLVSTPLSLSARQTHQTPTHQHAASVMGFDQDRTTHHFWLFLDGGAIDVGVSDVADTKNRDAIRSHLSHIAMMFGSGDFTAPMLVHDSSSVPGTKIMTERKAAIRFQYVETPSGGRVNIVTTDAAALAGVHEFLKFQIAEHKTGDPATVRMR
;
A
#
# COMPACT_ATOMS: atom_id res chain seq x y z
N MET A 1 59.92 57.83 26.01
CA MET A 1 58.81 57.20 26.69
C MET A 1 57.64 57.18 25.72
N ARG A 2 57.41 56.08 25.07
CA ARG A 2 56.41 55.99 24.00
C ARG A 2 55.35 54.95 24.46
N ASN A 3 54.12 55.44 24.73
CA ASN A 3 52.99 54.64 25.13
C ASN A 3 52.38 53.96 23.86
N LEU A 4 52.29 52.64 23.82
CA LEU A 4 51.49 51.90 22.84
C LEU A 4 50.05 51.68 23.41
N PRO A 5 49.00 51.90 22.64
CA PRO A 5 47.66 51.52 23.03
C PRO A 5 47.43 50.05 22.72
N ALA A 6 46.86 49.40 23.68
CA ALA A 6 46.35 48.00 23.53
C ALA A 6 45.10 47.98 22.65
N VAL A 7 45.18 47.23 21.55
CA VAL A 7 44.01 46.93 20.68
C VAL A 7 43.27 45.72 21.24
N PHE A 8 42.07 45.93 21.76
CA PHE A 8 41.14 44.87 22.10
C PHE A 8 40.45 44.37 20.85
N VAL A 9 40.78 43.18 20.41
CA VAL A 9 40.05 42.50 19.34
C VAL A 9 38.84 41.78 19.97
N LEU A 10 37.64 42.31 19.71
CA LEU A 10 36.37 41.70 20.14
C LEU A 10 35.99 40.59 19.14
N LEU A 11 36.16 39.35 19.55
CA LEU A 11 35.77 38.17 18.75
C LEU A 11 34.25 37.94 18.86
N CYS A 12 33.47 38.41 17.87
CA CYS A 12 32.07 38.13 17.76
C CYS A 12 31.86 36.66 17.31
N LEU A 13 31.46 35.78 18.25
CA LEU A 13 30.97 34.45 17.96
C LEU A 13 29.58 34.56 17.31
N VAL A 14 29.51 34.40 16.00
CA VAL A 14 28.25 34.29 15.27
C VAL A 14 27.75 32.87 15.40
N SER A 15 26.80 32.66 16.31
CA SER A 15 26.08 31.40 16.43
C SER A 15 25.04 31.33 15.33
N THR A 16 25.29 30.52 14.29
CA THR A 16 24.31 30.22 13.27
C THR A 16 23.34 29.16 13.82
N PRO A 17 22.01 29.42 13.84
CA PRO A 17 21.05 28.37 14.19
C PRO A 17 21.01 27.33 13.06
N LEU A 18 21.30 26.06 13.39
CA LEU A 18 20.98 24.93 12.51
C LEU A 18 19.46 24.84 12.42
N SER A 19 18.90 25.33 11.31
CA SER A 19 17.51 25.07 10.96
C SER A 19 17.38 23.59 10.60
N LEU A 20 16.85 22.78 11.54
CA LEU A 20 16.34 21.45 11.23
C LEU A 20 15.13 21.66 10.29
N SER A 21 15.36 21.52 8.99
CA SER A 21 14.29 21.50 8.00
C SER A 21 13.57 20.17 8.19
N ALA A 22 12.44 20.18 8.90
CA ALA A 22 11.52 19.06 8.93
C ALA A 22 11.10 18.79 7.48
N ARG A 23 11.51 17.65 6.96
CA ARG A 23 11.10 17.16 5.65
C ARG A 23 9.59 16.89 5.72
N GLN A 24 8.79 17.87 5.34
CA GLN A 24 7.37 17.67 5.07
C GLN A 24 7.29 16.74 3.86
N THR A 25 6.96 15.48 4.10
CA THR A 25 6.53 14.56 3.05
C THR A 25 5.22 15.10 2.50
N HIS A 26 5.29 15.76 1.34
CA HIS A 26 4.11 16.12 0.57
C HIS A 26 3.46 14.82 0.08
N GLN A 27 2.52 14.29 0.85
CA GLN A 27 1.63 13.24 0.36
C GLN A 27 0.80 13.85 -0.76
N THR A 28 0.82 13.23 -1.93
CA THR A 28 -0.03 13.64 -3.06
C THR A 28 -1.50 13.46 -2.66
N PRO A 29 -2.44 14.25 -3.22
CA PRO A 29 -3.88 14.10 -2.92
C PRO A 29 -4.40 12.67 -3.07
N THR A 30 -3.86 11.92 -4.02
CA THR A 30 -4.16 10.50 -4.27
C THR A 30 -3.81 9.61 -3.07
N HIS A 31 -2.68 9.84 -2.38
CA HIS A 31 -2.28 9.09 -1.19
C HIS A 31 -3.20 9.37 0.01
N GLN A 32 -3.67 10.62 0.17
CA GLN A 32 -4.59 10.98 1.26
C GLN A 32 -5.97 10.35 1.04
N HIS A 33 -6.44 10.29 -0.21
CA HIS A 33 -7.72 9.67 -0.54
C HIS A 33 -7.65 8.15 -0.33
N ALA A 34 -6.60 7.50 -0.81
CA ALA A 34 -6.37 6.08 -0.61
C ALA A 34 -6.27 5.73 0.89
N ALA A 35 -5.56 6.52 1.71
CA ALA A 35 -5.47 6.31 3.16
C ALA A 35 -6.84 6.40 3.85
N SER A 36 -7.74 7.30 3.39
CA SER A 36 -9.10 7.41 3.93
C SER A 36 -9.98 6.21 3.61
N VAL A 37 -9.79 5.59 2.43
CA VAL A 37 -10.53 4.39 2.00
C VAL A 37 -9.99 3.13 2.68
N MET A 38 -8.66 3.01 2.83
CA MET A 38 -8.03 1.81 3.40
C MET A 38 -7.97 1.82 4.93
N GLY A 39 -8.03 2.99 5.56
CA GLY A 39 -8.07 3.14 7.02
C GLY A 39 -6.73 2.95 7.74
N PHE A 40 -5.62 2.80 7.01
CA PHE A 40 -4.26 2.66 7.57
C PHE A 40 -3.24 3.50 6.78
N ASP A 41 -2.09 3.76 7.40
CA ASP A 41 -1.01 4.56 6.83
C ASP A 41 -0.18 3.74 5.82
N GLN A 42 -0.23 4.12 4.55
CA GLN A 42 0.47 3.42 3.47
C GLN A 42 2.00 3.55 3.55
N ASP A 43 2.52 4.64 4.09
CA ASP A 43 3.97 4.87 4.22
C ASP A 43 4.61 3.95 5.28
N ARG A 44 3.77 3.34 6.14
CA ARG A 44 4.16 2.43 7.22
C ARG A 44 3.78 0.98 6.96
N THR A 45 3.32 0.69 5.74
CA THR A 45 2.83 -0.63 5.35
C THR A 45 3.46 -1.08 4.05
N THR A 46 3.45 -2.38 3.82
CA THR A 46 3.89 -3.00 2.57
C THR A 46 2.72 -3.71 1.92
N HIS A 47 2.65 -3.61 0.60
CA HIS A 47 1.68 -4.34 -0.22
C HIS A 47 2.44 -5.27 -1.14
N HIS A 48 1.94 -6.51 -1.29
CA HIS A 48 2.44 -7.48 -2.25
C HIS A 48 1.30 -8.17 -2.97
N PHE A 49 1.47 -8.41 -4.26
CA PHE A 49 0.48 -9.05 -5.12
C PHE A 49 1.12 -10.24 -5.83
N TRP A 50 0.50 -11.39 -5.71
CA TRP A 50 1.02 -12.65 -6.19
C TRP A 50 0.12 -13.27 -7.24
N LEU A 51 0.67 -13.65 -8.39
CA LEU A 51 -0.04 -14.41 -9.41
C LEU A 51 0.30 -15.89 -9.25
N PHE A 52 -0.73 -16.73 -9.10
CA PHE A 52 -0.60 -18.18 -9.00
C PHE A 52 -1.31 -18.89 -10.14
N LEU A 53 -0.94 -20.14 -10.42
CA LEU A 53 -1.59 -20.97 -11.46
C LEU A 53 -3.10 -21.14 -11.25
N ASP A 54 -3.56 -21.05 -10.01
CA ASP A 54 -4.95 -21.23 -9.56
C ASP A 54 -5.60 -19.92 -9.07
N GLY A 55 -5.02 -18.75 -9.36
CA GLY A 55 -5.52 -17.47 -8.92
C GLY A 55 -4.42 -16.50 -8.49
N GLY A 56 -4.42 -16.07 -7.22
CA GLY A 56 -3.42 -15.17 -6.69
C GLY A 56 -3.58 -14.87 -5.21
N ALA A 57 -2.88 -13.83 -4.73
CA ALA A 57 -3.04 -13.32 -3.38
C ALA A 57 -2.70 -11.82 -3.29
N ILE A 58 -3.31 -11.18 -2.31
CA ILE A 58 -3.03 -9.81 -1.85
C ILE A 58 -2.50 -9.93 -0.43
N ASP A 59 -1.28 -9.49 -0.19
CA ASP A 59 -0.66 -9.40 1.14
C ASP A 59 -0.51 -7.94 1.53
N VAL A 60 -0.93 -7.58 2.74
CA VAL A 60 -0.64 -6.28 3.33
C VAL A 60 -0.14 -6.48 4.75
N GLY A 61 0.94 -5.80 5.08
CA GLY A 61 1.54 -5.87 6.39
C GLY A 61 2.16 -4.56 6.85
N VAL A 62 2.29 -4.39 8.16
CA VAL A 62 3.05 -3.27 8.74
C VAL A 62 4.54 -3.49 8.55
N SER A 63 5.27 -2.40 8.32
CA SER A 63 6.74 -2.40 8.24
C SER A 63 7.40 -2.63 9.60
N ASP A 64 6.72 -2.18 10.69
CA ASP A 64 7.13 -2.41 12.07
C ASP A 64 6.05 -3.24 12.79
N VAL A 65 6.40 -4.42 13.28
CA VAL A 65 5.48 -5.34 13.98
C VAL A 65 4.91 -4.76 15.29
N ALA A 66 5.56 -3.73 15.84
CA ALA A 66 5.05 -3.00 17.00
C ALA A 66 3.90 -2.04 16.67
N ASP A 67 3.68 -1.73 15.38
CA ASP A 67 2.58 -0.88 14.92
C ASP A 67 1.25 -1.64 14.91
N THR A 68 0.75 -1.94 16.10
CA THR A 68 -0.47 -2.71 16.28
C THR A 68 -1.70 -2.01 15.72
N LYS A 69 -1.73 -0.66 15.74
CA LYS A 69 -2.85 0.13 15.22
C LYS A 69 -3.03 -0.06 13.72
N ASN A 70 -1.97 0.11 12.94
CA ASN A 70 -2.05 -0.11 11.49
C ASN A 70 -2.26 -1.59 11.16
N ARG A 71 -1.63 -2.52 11.89
CA ARG A 71 -1.86 -3.95 11.70
C ARG A 71 -3.34 -4.33 11.86
N ASP A 72 -3.99 -3.84 12.91
CA ASP A 72 -5.39 -4.18 13.18
C ASP A 72 -6.33 -3.51 12.15
N ALA A 73 -6.00 -2.31 11.68
CA ALA A 73 -6.70 -1.64 10.58
C ALA A 73 -6.55 -2.41 9.25
N ILE A 74 -5.34 -2.92 8.92
CA ILE A 74 -5.10 -3.79 7.76
C ILE A 74 -5.97 -5.05 7.83
N ARG A 75 -6.02 -5.71 8.98
CA ARG A 75 -6.82 -6.93 9.19
C ARG A 75 -8.31 -6.68 8.95
N SER A 76 -8.83 -5.60 9.52
CA SER A 76 -10.22 -5.18 9.32
C SER A 76 -10.50 -4.90 7.84
N HIS A 77 -9.62 -4.13 7.18
CA HIS A 77 -9.76 -3.78 5.77
C HIS A 77 -9.74 -5.02 4.87
N LEU A 78 -8.74 -5.90 4.99
CA LEU A 78 -8.62 -7.08 4.14
C LEU A 78 -9.74 -8.09 4.35
N SER A 79 -10.23 -8.24 5.58
CA SER A 79 -11.42 -9.03 5.86
C SER A 79 -12.65 -8.49 5.12
N HIS A 80 -12.83 -7.17 5.13
CA HIS A 80 -13.90 -6.49 4.40
C HIS A 80 -13.74 -6.62 2.88
N ILE A 81 -12.52 -6.43 2.35
CA ILE A 81 -12.20 -6.62 0.93
C ILE A 81 -12.54 -8.04 0.46
N ALA A 82 -12.22 -9.07 1.23
CA ALA A 82 -12.54 -10.44 0.88
C ALA A 82 -14.06 -10.66 0.73
N MET A 83 -14.88 -10.04 1.59
CA MET A 83 -16.34 -10.10 1.51
C MET A 83 -16.88 -9.32 0.30
N MET A 84 -16.42 -8.10 0.07
CA MET A 84 -16.83 -7.25 -1.06
C MET A 84 -16.53 -7.95 -2.38
N PHE A 85 -15.30 -8.41 -2.58
CA PHE A 85 -14.89 -9.10 -3.80
C PHE A 85 -15.66 -10.41 -4.00
N GLY A 86 -15.94 -11.15 -2.92
CA GLY A 86 -16.78 -12.34 -2.97
C GLY A 86 -18.22 -12.05 -3.41
N SER A 87 -18.75 -10.88 -3.12
CA SER A 87 -20.06 -10.41 -3.62
C SER A 87 -19.99 -9.86 -5.05
N GLY A 88 -18.79 -9.66 -5.61
CA GLY A 88 -18.54 -9.04 -6.90
C GLY A 88 -18.48 -7.51 -6.85
N ASP A 89 -18.33 -6.94 -5.65
CA ASP A 89 -18.18 -5.50 -5.44
C ASP A 89 -16.69 -5.12 -5.45
N PHE A 90 -16.27 -4.38 -6.47
CA PHE A 90 -14.92 -3.85 -6.65
C PHE A 90 -14.87 -2.32 -6.55
N THR A 91 -15.80 -1.72 -5.79
CA THR A 91 -15.84 -0.26 -5.60
C THR A 91 -14.58 0.25 -4.88
N ALA A 92 -14.06 -0.51 -3.91
CA ALA A 92 -12.86 -0.09 -3.15
C ALA A 92 -11.64 0.18 -4.04
N PRO A 93 -11.17 -0.71 -4.92
CA PRO A 93 -10.06 -0.40 -5.82
C PRO A 93 -10.37 0.73 -6.81
N MET A 94 -11.62 0.89 -7.25
CA MET A 94 -12.01 2.03 -8.09
C MET A 94 -11.83 3.36 -7.36
N LEU A 95 -12.23 3.44 -6.09
CA LEU A 95 -12.05 4.62 -5.25
C LEU A 95 -10.57 4.90 -4.96
N VAL A 96 -9.78 3.87 -4.64
CA VAL A 96 -8.34 4.02 -4.33
C VAL A 96 -7.58 4.57 -5.54
N HIS A 97 -7.92 4.12 -6.75
CA HIS A 97 -7.23 4.51 -7.98
C HIS A 97 -7.89 5.67 -8.73
N ASP A 98 -8.95 6.28 -8.15
CA ASP A 98 -9.74 7.34 -8.80
C ASP A 98 -10.12 6.96 -10.25
N SER A 99 -10.58 5.73 -10.43
CA SER A 99 -10.87 5.15 -11.74
C SER A 99 -12.27 4.56 -11.79
N SER A 100 -12.98 4.83 -12.87
CA SER A 100 -14.29 4.21 -13.12
C SER A 100 -14.21 2.74 -13.53
N SER A 101 -13.01 2.24 -13.85
CA SER A 101 -12.78 0.86 -14.28
C SER A 101 -11.36 0.43 -13.91
N VAL A 102 -11.25 -0.67 -13.19
CA VAL A 102 -9.98 -1.33 -12.86
C VAL A 102 -9.89 -2.62 -13.70
N PRO A 103 -8.76 -2.87 -14.38
CA PRO A 103 -8.58 -4.07 -15.20
C PRO A 103 -8.94 -5.36 -14.46
N GLY A 104 -9.58 -6.29 -15.15
CA GLY A 104 -10.00 -7.60 -14.62
C GLY A 104 -11.28 -7.59 -13.79
N THR A 105 -11.67 -6.45 -13.17
CA THR A 105 -12.81 -6.42 -12.23
C THR A 105 -14.15 -6.76 -12.89
N LYS A 106 -14.37 -6.37 -14.15
CA LYS A 106 -15.59 -6.73 -14.88
C LYS A 106 -15.76 -8.26 -14.99
N ILE A 107 -14.70 -8.95 -15.44
CA ILE A 107 -14.70 -10.42 -15.59
C ILE A 107 -14.87 -11.07 -14.21
N MET A 108 -14.17 -10.57 -13.19
CA MET A 108 -14.29 -11.08 -11.81
C MET A 108 -15.71 -10.90 -11.26
N THR A 109 -16.39 -9.80 -11.54
CA THR A 109 -17.80 -9.59 -11.17
C THR A 109 -18.72 -10.57 -11.90
N GLU A 110 -18.57 -10.73 -13.20
CA GLU A 110 -19.36 -11.64 -14.03
C GLU A 110 -19.18 -13.12 -13.61
N ARG A 111 -17.99 -13.48 -13.17
CA ARG A 111 -17.59 -14.83 -12.76
C ARG A 111 -17.46 -15.03 -11.25
N LYS A 112 -18.01 -14.12 -10.44
CA LYS A 112 -17.86 -14.15 -8.98
C LYS A 112 -18.17 -15.49 -8.32
N ALA A 113 -19.16 -16.21 -8.81
CA ALA A 113 -19.54 -17.52 -8.28
C ALA A 113 -18.46 -18.60 -8.49
N ALA A 114 -17.52 -18.39 -9.44
CA ALA A 114 -16.41 -19.29 -9.71
C ALA A 114 -15.12 -18.87 -8.98
N ILE A 115 -15.12 -17.74 -8.24
CA ILE A 115 -13.95 -17.23 -7.54
C ILE A 115 -14.19 -17.32 -6.04
N ARG A 116 -13.22 -17.85 -5.31
CA ARG A 116 -13.22 -17.84 -3.85
C ARG A 116 -12.18 -16.86 -3.33
N PHE A 117 -12.62 -15.95 -2.47
CA PHE A 117 -11.79 -15.03 -1.70
C PHE A 117 -11.74 -15.49 -0.25
N GLN A 118 -10.54 -15.70 0.26
CA GLN A 118 -10.33 -16.15 1.63
C GLN A 118 -9.36 -15.25 2.36
N TYR A 119 -9.85 -14.55 3.36
CA TYR A 119 -9.02 -13.79 4.27
C TYR A 119 -8.30 -14.70 5.27
N VAL A 120 -7.03 -14.40 5.53
CA VAL A 120 -6.19 -15.07 6.53
C VAL A 120 -5.36 -14.01 7.25
N GLU A 121 -5.32 -14.04 8.57
CA GLU A 121 -4.41 -13.19 9.34
C GLU A 121 -2.96 -13.63 9.18
N THR A 122 -2.06 -12.63 9.15
CA THR A 122 -0.61 -12.84 9.23
C THR A 122 -0.04 -12.12 10.45
N PRO A 123 1.19 -12.44 10.89
CA PRO A 123 1.81 -11.73 12.03
C PRO A 123 1.88 -10.22 11.85
N SER A 124 2.12 -9.74 10.62
CA SER A 124 2.24 -8.31 10.28
C SER A 124 0.95 -7.66 9.77
N GLY A 125 -0.11 -8.42 9.50
CA GLY A 125 -1.35 -7.88 8.92
C GLY A 125 -2.30 -8.97 8.45
N GLY A 126 -2.45 -9.13 7.11
CA GLY A 126 -3.34 -10.13 6.54
C GLY A 126 -3.04 -10.45 5.07
N ARG A 127 -3.68 -11.50 4.61
CA ARG A 127 -3.66 -11.99 3.22
C ARG A 127 -5.07 -12.27 2.75
N VAL A 128 -5.39 -11.89 1.51
CA VAL A 128 -6.56 -12.39 0.78
C VAL A 128 -6.09 -13.37 -0.28
N ASN A 129 -6.38 -14.65 -0.11
CA ASN A 129 -6.18 -15.67 -1.14
C ASN A 129 -7.33 -15.61 -2.14
N ILE A 130 -7.00 -15.66 -3.43
CA ILE A 130 -7.93 -15.66 -4.55
C ILE A 130 -7.73 -17.00 -5.28
N VAL A 131 -8.79 -17.80 -5.39
CA VAL A 131 -8.69 -19.14 -5.99
C VAL A 131 -9.85 -19.36 -6.96
N THR A 132 -9.54 -19.86 -8.13
CA THR A 132 -10.53 -20.23 -9.15
C THR A 132 -10.02 -21.38 -10.03
N THR A 133 -10.96 -22.17 -10.56
CA THR A 133 -10.71 -23.16 -11.62
C THR A 133 -11.30 -22.73 -12.97
N ASP A 134 -12.01 -21.60 -13.01
CA ASP A 134 -12.56 -21.03 -14.24
C ASP A 134 -11.47 -20.22 -14.96
N ALA A 135 -11.18 -20.58 -16.22
CA ALA A 135 -10.10 -19.97 -16.98
C ALA A 135 -10.34 -18.47 -17.26
N ALA A 136 -11.60 -18.05 -17.49
CA ALA A 136 -11.91 -16.64 -17.71
C ALA A 136 -11.76 -15.82 -16.42
N ALA A 137 -12.23 -16.37 -15.29
CA ALA A 137 -12.04 -15.77 -13.98
C ALA A 137 -10.54 -15.63 -13.64
N LEU A 138 -9.74 -16.67 -13.92
CA LEU A 138 -8.28 -16.64 -13.71
C LEU A 138 -7.62 -15.53 -14.52
N ALA A 139 -7.99 -15.35 -15.79
CA ALA A 139 -7.49 -14.25 -16.60
C ALA A 139 -7.83 -12.89 -15.97
N GLY A 140 -9.07 -12.68 -15.53
CA GLY A 140 -9.49 -11.46 -14.85
C GLY A 140 -8.74 -11.20 -13.53
N VAL A 141 -8.51 -12.24 -12.71
CA VAL A 141 -7.70 -12.16 -11.49
C VAL A 141 -6.28 -11.74 -11.82
N HIS A 142 -5.66 -12.31 -12.85
CA HIS A 142 -4.30 -11.95 -13.24
C HIS A 142 -4.19 -10.52 -13.80
N GLU A 143 -5.16 -10.07 -14.58
CA GLU A 143 -5.22 -8.67 -15.05
C GLU A 143 -5.32 -7.71 -13.87
N PHE A 144 -6.21 -8.00 -12.93
CA PHE A 144 -6.39 -7.21 -11.72
C PHE A 144 -5.09 -7.12 -10.90
N LEU A 145 -4.45 -8.23 -10.61
CA LEU A 145 -3.23 -8.26 -9.80
C LEU A 145 -2.04 -7.58 -10.50
N LYS A 146 -1.90 -7.73 -11.81
CA LYS A 146 -0.87 -7.01 -12.59
C LYS A 146 -1.08 -5.49 -12.54
N PHE A 147 -2.33 -5.04 -12.63
CA PHE A 147 -2.68 -3.64 -12.46
C PHE A 147 -2.28 -3.14 -11.07
N GLN A 148 -2.62 -3.90 -10.00
CA GLN A 148 -2.25 -3.53 -8.64
C GLN A 148 -0.72 -3.44 -8.45
N ILE A 149 0.06 -4.37 -9.00
CA ILE A 149 1.53 -4.32 -8.97
C ILE A 149 2.04 -3.03 -9.59
N ALA A 150 1.52 -2.64 -10.74
CA ALA A 150 1.94 -1.45 -11.46
C ALA A 150 1.57 -0.16 -10.73
N GLU A 151 0.32 -0.04 -10.26
CA GLU A 151 -0.19 1.17 -9.60
C GLU A 151 0.42 1.39 -8.21
N HIS A 152 0.58 0.32 -7.43
CA HIS A 152 1.21 0.39 -6.11
C HIS A 152 2.75 0.38 -6.18
N LYS A 153 3.33 0.18 -7.36
CA LYS A 153 4.80 0.14 -7.59
C LYS A 153 5.53 -0.80 -6.62
N THR A 154 4.92 -1.95 -6.33
CA THR A 154 5.42 -2.88 -5.32
C THR A 154 6.73 -3.56 -5.71
N GLY A 155 7.04 -3.60 -7.01
CA GLY A 155 8.20 -4.33 -7.54
C GLY A 155 8.00 -5.85 -7.59
N ASP A 156 6.81 -6.35 -7.28
CA ASP A 156 6.51 -7.78 -7.37
C ASP A 156 6.57 -8.27 -8.82
N PRO A 157 7.02 -9.52 -9.06
CA PRO A 157 7.02 -10.09 -10.39
C PRO A 157 5.58 -10.28 -10.92
N ALA A 158 5.29 -9.71 -12.11
CA ALA A 158 4.02 -9.91 -12.81
C ALA A 158 3.94 -11.28 -13.52
N THR A 159 4.76 -12.26 -13.11
CA THR A 159 4.82 -13.62 -13.65
C THR A 159 4.06 -14.58 -12.74
N VAL A 160 3.40 -15.56 -13.38
CA VAL A 160 2.67 -16.62 -12.67
C VAL A 160 3.67 -17.60 -12.04
N ARG A 161 3.42 -17.99 -10.80
CA ARG A 161 4.24 -18.97 -10.06
C ARG A 161 3.37 -20.06 -9.43
N MET A 162 4.02 -21.11 -8.96
CA MET A 162 3.36 -22.09 -8.09
C MET A 162 3.15 -21.48 -6.70
N ARG A 163 2.08 -21.91 -6.02
CA ARG A 163 1.76 -21.47 -4.65
C ARG A 163 2.71 -22.06 -3.64
#